data_8d43d2a352cff3c588edcbf8844d9f70
#
_entry.id   8d43d2a352cff3c588edcbf8844d9f70
#
_cell.length_a   1.000
_cell.length_b   1.000
_cell.length_c   1.000
_cell.angle_alpha   90.00
_cell.angle_beta   90.00
_cell.angle_gamma   90.00
#
_symmetry.space_group_name_H-M   'P 1'
#
loop_
_entity.id
_entity.type
_entity.pdbx_description
1 polymer ?
#
loop_
_entity_poly.entity_id
_entity_poly.type
_entity_poly.pdbx_seq_one_letter_code
_entity_poly.pdbx_strand_id
1 'polypeptide(L)'
;DYFRFGGESWNQPTDGGPREPLVDKTEHEMAGYVDFRQQIVRWLTFDAGVRLDRHSHVGTEWVPQAGFSFSLPRHMVLKVSAAKGFRYPTIRELYMFRPANPDLKPERLWSYELAFSQQMQDGRLSYGVNVFYIDGGNLIMRVPVDGRPMNVNTGRIRNAGAEVQAAYRIGAAWTVDANYSYLHMEQPVLAAPEHKLYAGALFTHGRWDVSTGVQYVAGLYTEVKVAGQGEYRTENFVLWNLRASFRAAKWLSVWVRGENLLAQRYEILAGFPMPRATVMAGVNMNF
;
A
#
# COMPACT_ATOMS: atom_id res chain seq x y z
N ASP A 1 -20.45 6.21 -11.05
CA ASP A 1 -20.76 6.46 -9.62
C ASP A 1 -21.99 7.35 -9.48
N TYR A 2 -22.81 7.06 -8.49
CA TYR A 2 -23.98 7.86 -8.10
C TYR A 2 -23.91 8.16 -6.62
N PHE A 3 -24.15 9.41 -6.23
CA PHE A 3 -24.20 9.82 -4.84
C PHE A 3 -25.25 10.90 -4.60
N ARG A 4 -26.10 10.68 -3.61
CA ARG A 4 -27.12 11.64 -3.16
C ARG A 4 -26.70 12.22 -1.82
N PHE A 5 -26.70 13.53 -1.69
CA PHE A 5 -26.33 14.26 -0.49
C PHE A 5 -27.10 15.58 -0.34
N GLY A 6 -27.05 16.18 0.82
CA GLY A 6 -27.86 17.34 1.16
C GLY A 6 -29.13 16.95 1.94
N GLY A 7 -30.09 17.83 2.00
CA GLY A 7 -31.34 17.63 2.73
C GLY A 7 -31.24 17.96 4.24
N GLU A 8 -32.27 17.55 4.99
CA GLU A 8 -32.48 18.02 6.37
C GLU A 8 -31.41 17.64 7.38
N SER A 9 -30.76 16.49 7.19
CA SER A 9 -29.77 15.94 8.14
C SER A 9 -28.32 16.29 7.80
N TRP A 10 -28.10 16.93 6.65
CA TRP A 10 -26.77 17.19 6.13
C TRP A 10 -26.48 18.68 6.06
N ASN A 11 -25.37 19.12 6.70
CA ASN A 11 -24.94 20.53 6.71
C ASN A 11 -26.05 21.53 7.06
N GLN A 12 -26.74 21.30 8.18
CA GLN A 12 -27.59 22.36 8.71
C GLN A 12 -26.72 23.56 9.08
N PRO A 13 -26.99 24.76 8.54
CA PRO A 13 -26.31 25.95 8.98
C PRO A 13 -26.55 26.12 10.46
N THR A 14 -25.52 26.29 11.25
CA THR A 14 -25.60 26.56 12.70
C THR A 14 -26.22 27.93 12.99
N ASP A 15 -26.37 28.75 11.96
CA ASP A 15 -26.92 30.13 12.01
C ASP A 15 -28.40 30.25 11.58
N GLY A 16 -29.10 29.12 11.37
CA GLY A 16 -30.49 29.12 10.98
C GLY A 16 -30.77 29.51 9.52
N GLY A 17 -29.73 29.51 8.67
CA GLY A 17 -29.87 29.79 7.24
C GLY A 17 -30.71 28.76 6.48
N PRO A 18 -31.03 29.00 5.20
CA PRO A 18 -31.88 28.09 4.40
C PRO A 18 -31.23 26.72 4.26
N ARG A 19 -32.05 25.67 4.41
CA ARG A 19 -31.62 24.27 4.24
C ARG A 19 -31.19 24.05 2.79
N GLU A 20 -30.07 23.36 2.61
CA GLU A 20 -29.60 22.99 1.26
C GLU A 20 -30.52 21.94 0.64
N PRO A 21 -30.89 22.11 -0.63
CA PRO A 21 -31.69 21.10 -1.34
C PRO A 21 -30.93 19.78 -1.46
N LEU A 22 -31.66 18.67 -1.53
CA LEU A 22 -31.09 17.38 -1.85
C LEU A 22 -30.46 17.44 -3.26
N VAL A 23 -29.20 16.98 -3.39
CA VAL A 23 -28.45 17.05 -4.63
C VAL A 23 -28.11 15.63 -5.08
N ASP A 24 -28.48 15.28 -6.32
CA ASP A 24 -28.11 14.05 -6.98
C ASP A 24 -26.98 14.32 -7.97
N LYS A 25 -25.91 13.52 -7.91
CA LYS A 25 -24.78 13.59 -8.83
C LYS A 25 -24.49 12.21 -9.38
N THR A 26 -24.31 12.15 -10.69
CA THR A 26 -23.93 10.92 -11.41
C THR A 26 -22.73 11.22 -12.29
N GLU A 27 -21.74 10.34 -12.26
CA GLU A 27 -20.54 10.40 -13.07
C GLU A 27 -20.30 9.06 -13.75
N HIS A 28 -19.75 9.11 -14.95
CA HIS A 28 -19.43 7.94 -15.77
C HIS A 28 -17.95 7.94 -16.10
N GLU A 29 -17.35 6.77 -16.01
CA GLU A 29 -15.97 6.53 -16.42
C GLU A 29 -15.96 5.45 -17.50
N MET A 30 -15.14 5.66 -18.52
CA MET A 30 -14.87 4.69 -19.59
C MET A 30 -13.37 4.59 -19.80
N ALA A 31 -12.88 3.39 -20.06
CA ALA A 31 -11.46 3.19 -20.29
C ALA A 31 -11.20 2.15 -21.39
N GLY A 32 -10.13 2.39 -22.14
CA GLY A 32 -9.58 1.42 -23.09
C GLY A 32 -8.06 1.32 -22.86
N TYR A 33 -7.50 0.13 -23.05
CA TYR A 33 -6.06 -0.08 -22.87
C TYR A 33 -5.50 -1.01 -23.94
N VAL A 34 -4.19 -0.87 -24.18
CA VAL A 34 -3.40 -1.76 -25.02
C VAL A 34 -2.10 -2.04 -24.29
N ASP A 35 -1.75 -3.32 -24.17
CA ASP A 35 -0.49 -3.79 -23.62
C ASP A 35 0.28 -4.58 -24.69
N PHE A 36 1.59 -4.36 -24.72
CA PHE A 36 2.52 -5.02 -25.60
C PHE A 36 3.66 -5.59 -24.79
N ARG A 37 3.98 -6.87 -25.06
CA ARG A 37 5.17 -7.54 -24.53
C ARG A 37 5.90 -8.26 -25.63
N GLN A 38 7.20 -7.99 -25.76
CA GLN A 38 8.05 -8.58 -26.77
C GLN A 38 9.38 -9.04 -26.17
N GLN A 39 9.72 -10.29 -26.35
CA GLN A 39 11.07 -10.77 -26.14
C GLN A 39 11.92 -10.35 -27.35
N ILE A 40 12.78 -9.35 -27.18
CA ILE A 40 13.63 -8.79 -28.24
C ILE A 40 14.74 -9.79 -28.58
N VAL A 41 15.40 -10.29 -27.54
CA VAL A 41 16.41 -11.35 -27.60
C VAL A 41 16.25 -12.26 -26.38
N ARG A 42 16.97 -13.40 -26.33
CA ARG A 42 16.81 -14.38 -25.24
C ARG A 42 16.97 -13.80 -23.81
N TRP A 43 17.74 -12.76 -23.68
CA TRP A 43 18.06 -12.12 -22.40
C TRP A 43 17.35 -10.79 -22.18
N LEU A 44 16.59 -10.27 -23.16
CA LEU A 44 15.92 -8.97 -23.07
C LEU A 44 14.45 -9.08 -23.47
N THR A 45 13.58 -8.71 -22.56
CA THR A 45 12.14 -8.51 -22.79
C THR A 45 11.80 -7.02 -22.60
N PHE A 46 11.03 -6.48 -23.51
CA PHE A 46 10.43 -5.17 -23.44
C PHE A 46 8.93 -5.31 -23.20
N ASP A 47 8.39 -4.51 -22.30
CA ASP A 47 6.96 -4.36 -22.12
C ASP A 47 6.58 -2.88 -22.12
N ALA A 48 5.44 -2.57 -22.74
CA ALA A 48 4.86 -1.25 -22.78
C ALA A 48 3.34 -1.34 -22.81
N GLY A 49 2.69 -0.39 -22.21
CA GLY A 49 1.24 -0.29 -22.22
C GLY A 49 0.79 1.15 -22.16
N VAL A 50 -0.41 1.38 -22.63
CA VAL A 50 -1.08 2.67 -22.49
C VAL A 50 -2.56 2.42 -22.22
N ARG A 51 -3.08 3.12 -21.24
CA ARG A 51 -4.50 3.17 -20.92
C ARG A 51 -4.99 4.59 -21.11
N LEU A 52 -6.16 4.72 -21.74
CA LEU A 52 -6.88 5.97 -21.88
C LEU A 52 -8.15 5.87 -21.05
N ASP A 53 -8.29 6.77 -20.11
CA ASP A 53 -9.47 6.90 -19.27
C ASP A 53 -10.18 8.20 -19.60
N ARG A 54 -11.51 8.14 -19.64
CA ARG A 54 -12.38 9.30 -19.82
C ARG A 54 -13.42 9.38 -18.72
N HIS A 55 -13.42 10.47 -18.02
CA HIS A 55 -14.41 10.82 -17.00
C HIS A 55 -15.38 11.86 -17.54
N SER A 56 -16.67 11.72 -17.22
CA SER A 56 -17.75 12.57 -17.76
C SER A 56 -17.59 14.05 -17.42
N HIS A 57 -17.00 14.37 -16.27
CA HIS A 57 -16.84 15.74 -15.77
C HIS A 57 -15.40 16.25 -15.83
N VAL A 58 -14.43 15.44 -15.39
CA VAL A 58 -13.04 15.88 -15.17
C VAL A 58 -12.18 15.81 -16.43
N GLY A 59 -12.58 15.01 -17.44
CA GLY A 59 -11.87 14.93 -18.71
C GLY A 59 -11.15 13.59 -18.93
N THR A 60 -10.07 13.64 -19.70
CA THR A 60 -9.37 12.43 -20.18
C THR A 60 -7.95 12.35 -19.59
N GLU A 61 -7.55 11.15 -19.15
CA GLU A 61 -6.21 10.85 -18.67
C GLU A 61 -5.54 9.76 -19.50
N TRP A 62 -4.25 9.97 -19.80
CA TRP A 62 -3.35 9.00 -20.42
C TRP A 62 -2.44 8.39 -19.36
N VAL A 63 -2.37 7.07 -19.34
CA VAL A 63 -1.66 6.28 -18.34
C VAL A 63 -0.66 5.35 -19.03
N PRO A 64 0.50 5.85 -19.46
CA PRO A 64 1.54 5.06 -20.07
C PRO A 64 2.34 4.29 -19.01
N GLN A 65 2.84 3.12 -19.41
CA GLN A 65 3.84 2.34 -18.71
C GLN A 65 4.85 1.74 -19.69
N ALA A 66 6.09 1.58 -19.26
CA ALA A 66 7.11 0.86 -20.04
C ALA A 66 8.14 0.25 -19.10
N GLY A 67 8.73 -0.88 -19.54
CA GLY A 67 9.76 -1.57 -18.78
C GLY A 67 10.65 -2.47 -19.64
N PHE A 68 11.81 -2.76 -19.08
CA PHE A 68 12.76 -3.74 -19.62
C PHE A 68 13.08 -4.78 -18.56
N SER A 69 13.14 -6.04 -18.96
CA SER A 69 13.57 -7.15 -18.12
C SER A 69 14.77 -7.83 -18.78
N PHE A 70 15.88 -7.87 -18.04
CA PHE A 70 17.14 -8.49 -18.45
C PHE A 70 17.31 -9.81 -17.71
N SER A 71 17.25 -10.92 -18.43
CA SER A 71 17.58 -12.25 -17.91
C SER A 71 19.09 -12.47 -18.06
N LEU A 72 19.80 -12.42 -16.95
CA LEU A 72 21.25 -12.52 -16.90
C LEU A 72 21.69 -13.95 -16.50
N PRO A 73 22.97 -14.34 -16.74
CA PRO A 73 23.48 -15.62 -16.29
C PRO A 73 23.28 -15.88 -14.80
N ARG A 74 23.34 -17.14 -14.37
CA ARG A 74 23.21 -17.55 -12.96
C ARG A 74 21.87 -17.18 -12.32
N HIS A 75 20.77 -17.24 -13.09
CA HIS A 75 19.42 -16.93 -12.63
C HIS A 75 19.25 -15.52 -12.03
N MET A 76 19.99 -14.55 -12.58
CA MET A 76 19.81 -13.14 -12.24
C MET A 76 18.79 -12.49 -13.16
N VAL A 77 17.96 -11.62 -12.61
CA VAL A 77 17.02 -10.78 -13.35
C VAL A 77 17.18 -9.34 -12.89
N LEU A 78 17.35 -8.44 -13.86
CA LEU A 78 17.30 -7.00 -13.63
C LEU A 78 16.08 -6.45 -14.35
N LYS A 79 15.27 -5.63 -13.67
CA LYS A 79 14.11 -4.95 -14.24
C LYS A 79 14.23 -3.46 -14.03
N VAL A 80 13.85 -2.70 -15.06
CA VAL A 80 13.72 -1.25 -15.01
C VAL A 80 12.34 -0.91 -15.52
N SER A 81 11.57 -0.11 -14.80
CA SER A 81 10.23 0.29 -15.23
C SER A 81 9.91 1.73 -14.87
N ALA A 82 9.03 2.33 -15.66
CA ALA A 82 8.40 3.60 -15.41
C ALA A 82 6.91 3.49 -15.71
N ALA A 83 6.07 3.98 -14.81
CA ALA A 83 4.62 3.95 -14.96
C ALA A 83 3.99 5.23 -14.44
N LYS A 84 2.99 5.73 -15.15
CA LYS A 84 2.13 6.80 -14.66
C LYS A 84 0.90 6.19 -13.97
N GLY A 85 0.53 6.74 -12.82
CA GLY A 85 -0.75 6.50 -12.14
C GLY A 85 -1.56 7.77 -12.03
N PHE A 86 -2.86 7.63 -11.84
CA PHE A 86 -3.74 8.77 -11.60
C PHE A 86 -4.95 8.35 -10.73
N ARG A 87 -5.63 9.33 -10.18
CA ARG A 87 -6.92 9.17 -9.50
C ARG A 87 -7.83 10.34 -9.84
N TYR A 88 -9.03 10.07 -10.32
CA TYR A 88 -10.06 11.10 -10.43
C TYR A 88 -10.56 11.55 -9.06
N PRO A 89 -10.92 12.83 -8.89
CA PRO A 89 -11.63 13.27 -7.70
C PRO A 89 -12.98 12.54 -7.62
N THR A 90 -13.36 12.13 -6.43
CA THR A 90 -14.65 11.50 -6.18
C THR A 90 -15.79 12.54 -6.18
N ILE A 91 -17.03 12.11 -6.43
CA ILE A 91 -18.23 12.97 -6.31
C ILE A 91 -18.27 13.69 -4.96
N ARG A 92 -17.84 13.00 -3.90
CA ARG A 92 -17.78 13.59 -2.54
C ARG A 92 -16.77 14.72 -2.45
N GLU A 93 -15.59 14.57 -3.07
CA GLU A 93 -14.54 15.61 -3.07
C GLU A 93 -14.94 16.82 -3.90
N LEU A 94 -15.65 16.60 -5.03
CA LEU A 94 -16.10 17.66 -5.93
C LEU A 94 -17.25 18.49 -5.35
N TYR A 95 -18.24 17.84 -4.70
CA TYR A 95 -19.52 18.49 -4.43
C TYR A 95 -19.97 18.46 -2.97
N MET A 96 -19.55 17.47 -2.17
CA MET A 96 -20.12 17.22 -0.86
C MET A 96 -19.57 18.14 0.23
N PHE A 97 -18.27 18.42 0.22
CA PHE A 97 -17.62 19.22 1.25
C PHE A 97 -17.64 20.69 0.90
N ARG A 98 -18.30 21.51 1.74
CA ARG A 98 -18.45 22.94 1.52
C ARG A 98 -17.29 23.74 2.08
N PRO A 99 -16.79 24.78 1.35
CA PRO A 99 -17.15 25.12 -0.02
C PRO A 99 -16.77 24.03 -1.02
N ALA A 100 -17.69 23.73 -1.94
CA ALA A 100 -17.44 22.72 -2.98
C ALA A 100 -16.45 23.24 -4.03
N ASN A 101 -15.68 22.33 -4.62
CA ASN A 101 -14.74 22.65 -5.71
C ASN A 101 -14.96 21.68 -6.88
N PRO A 102 -15.87 22.01 -7.81
CA PRO A 102 -16.10 21.17 -8.98
C PRO A 102 -14.97 21.22 -10.02
N ASP A 103 -13.99 22.13 -9.87
CA ASP A 103 -12.85 22.31 -10.77
C ASP A 103 -11.63 21.47 -10.38
N LEU A 104 -11.78 20.53 -9.45
CA LEU A 104 -10.72 19.62 -9.07
C LEU A 104 -10.21 18.82 -10.28
N LYS A 105 -8.88 18.73 -10.38
CA LYS A 105 -8.17 17.98 -11.41
C LYS A 105 -7.78 16.60 -10.89
N PRO A 106 -7.51 15.64 -11.79
CA PRO A 106 -6.97 14.34 -11.37
C PRO A 106 -5.64 14.48 -10.64
N GLU A 107 -5.47 13.69 -9.60
CA GLU A 107 -4.15 13.45 -9.01
C GLU A 107 -3.34 12.60 -9.99
N ARG A 108 -2.05 12.86 -10.08
CA ARG A 108 -1.14 12.15 -10.99
C ARG A 108 0.15 11.81 -10.28
N LEU A 109 0.68 10.65 -10.55
CA LEU A 109 2.01 10.25 -10.08
C LEU A 109 2.78 9.49 -11.16
N TRP A 110 4.10 9.57 -11.09
CA TRP A 110 5.03 8.72 -11.80
C TRP A 110 5.77 7.85 -10.81
N SER A 111 5.87 6.56 -11.10
CA SER A 111 6.71 5.60 -10.39
C SER A 111 7.83 5.15 -11.30
N TYR A 112 9.05 5.12 -10.78
CA TYR A 112 10.25 4.62 -11.43
C TYR A 112 10.84 3.54 -10.54
N GLU A 113 11.16 2.39 -11.11
CA GLU A 113 11.65 1.25 -10.35
C GLU A 113 12.85 0.59 -11.03
N LEU A 114 13.81 0.18 -10.19
CA LEU A 114 14.92 -0.67 -10.56
C LEU A 114 14.95 -1.86 -9.60
N ALA A 115 14.68 -3.06 -10.12
CA ALA A 115 14.64 -4.28 -9.33
C ALA A 115 15.69 -5.29 -9.82
N PHE A 116 16.42 -5.86 -8.88
CA PHE A 116 17.33 -6.96 -9.09
C PHE A 116 16.90 -8.16 -8.28
N SER A 117 16.95 -9.35 -8.86
CA SER A 117 16.73 -10.60 -8.13
C SER A 117 17.64 -11.71 -8.63
N GLN A 118 18.00 -12.62 -7.74
CA GLN A 118 18.78 -13.80 -8.06
C GLN A 118 18.30 -15.01 -7.28
N GLN A 119 18.35 -16.16 -7.94
CA GLN A 119 18.21 -17.49 -7.32
C GLN A 119 19.54 -18.25 -7.41
N MET A 120 19.99 -18.80 -6.30
CA MET A 120 21.23 -19.55 -6.17
C MET A 120 21.00 -20.92 -5.54
N GLN A 121 22.00 -21.80 -5.63
CA GLN A 121 21.99 -23.13 -5.00
C GLN A 121 20.73 -23.95 -5.33
N ASP A 122 20.43 -24.07 -6.63
CA ASP A 122 19.24 -24.78 -7.14
C ASP A 122 17.92 -24.27 -6.50
N GLY A 123 17.84 -22.95 -6.31
CA GLY A 123 16.66 -22.29 -5.73
C GLY A 123 16.55 -22.36 -4.21
N ARG A 124 17.61 -22.79 -3.50
CA ARG A 124 17.62 -22.76 -2.03
C ARG A 124 17.77 -21.37 -1.48
N LEU A 125 18.55 -20.51 -2.14
CA LEU A 125 18.73 -19.10 -1.79
C LEU A 125 18.11 -18.24 -2.88
N SER A 126 17.19 -17.37 -2.48
CA SER A 126 16.67 -16.27 -3.30
C SER A 126 16.87 -14.95 -2.59
N TYR A 127 17.26 -13.93 -3.32
CA TYR A 127 17.34 -12.58 -2.79
C TYR A 127 17.04 -11.56 -3.88
N GLY A 128 16.64 -10.37 -3.45
CA GLY A 128 16.33 -9.27 -4.34
C GLY A 128 16.47 -7.93 -3.66
N VAL A 129 16.69 -6.92 -4.49
CA VAL A 129 16.72 -5.51 -4.11
C VAL A 129 15.83 -4.77 -5.08
N ASN A 130 14.98 -3.90 -4.57
CA ASN A 130 14.18 -2.96 -5.34
C ASN A 130 14.49 -1.55 -4.85
N VAL A 131 14.72 -0.61 -5.76
CA VAL A 131 14.77 0.82 -5.47
C VAL A 131 13.72 1.51 -6.30
N PHE A 132 13.03 2.48 -5.70
CA PHE A 132 11.95 3.16 -6.36
C PHE A 132 11.94 4.66 -6.03
N TYR A 133 11.37 5.41 -6.96
CA TYR A 133 11.11 6.83 -6.81
C TYR A 133 9.70 7.14 -7.31
N ILE A 134 8.94 7.89 -6.51
CA ILE A 134 7.57 8.31 -6.82
C ILE A 134 7.54 9.83 -6.79
N ASP A 135 7.09 10.46 -7.88
CA ASP A 135 6.81 11.89 -7.96
C ASP A 135 5.35 12.10 -8.37
N GLY A 136 4.56 12.66 -7.47
CA GLY A 136 3.14 12.92 -7.67
C GLY A 136 2.78 14.37 -7.43
N GLY A 137 1.78 14.83 -8.16
CA GLY A 137 1.28 16.18 -8.05
C GLY A 137 -0.23 16.26 -8.19
N ASN A 138 -0.76 17.44 -7.97
CA ASN A 138 -2.20 17.71 -7.94
C ASN A 138 -2.96 16.89 -6.87
N LEU A 139 -2.28 16.45 -5.78
CA LEU A 139 -2.98 15.75 -4.72
C LEU A 139 -4.08 16.63 -4.13
N ILE A 140 -5.25 16.04 -3.96
CA ILE A 140 -6.41 16.74 -3.41
C ILE A 140 -6.26 16.82 -1.90
N MET A 141 -6.08 18.02 -1.41
CA MET A 141 -5.92 18.31 0.01
C MET A 141 -6.98 19.27 0.49
N ARG A 142 -7.47 19.06 1.71
CA ARG A 142 -8.40 19.96 2.36
C ARG A 142 -7.63 21.01 3.14
N VAL A 143 -7.56 22.22 2.60
CA VAL A 143 -6.81 23.34 3.18
C VAL A 143 -7.71 24.57 3.37
N PRO A 144 -7.36 25.50 4.28
CA PRO A 144 -8.09 26.74 4.43
C PRO A 144 -7.93 27.62 3.18
N VAL A 145 -9.06 27.98 2.56
CA VAL A 145 -9.16 28.98 1.49
C VAL A 145 -10.14 30.04 1.98
N ASP A 146 -9.71 31.28 2.12
CA ASP A 146 -10.51 32.37 2.70
C ASP A 146 -11.13 32.03 4.07
N GLY A 147 -10.33 31.33 4.91
CA GLY A 147 -10.73 30.92 6.26
C GLY A 147 -11.69 29.71 6.33
N ARG A 148 -12.06 29.10 5.20
CA ARG A 148 -12.90 27.91 5.13
C ARG A 148 -12.15 26.70 4.54
N PRO A 149 -12.25 25.50 5.13
CA PRO A 149 -11.59 24.33 4.60
C PRO A 149 -12.21 23.88 3.26
N MET A 150 -11.44 23.90 2.19
CA MET A 150 -11.85 23.52 0.84
C MET A 150 -10.90 22.49 0.25
N ASN A 151 -11.41 21.56 -0.57
CA ASN A 151 -10.59 20.63 -1.34
C ASN A 151 -9.93 21.35 -2.51
N VAL A 152 -8.62 21.27 -2.63
CA VAL A 152 -7.84 21.89 -3.71
C VAL A 152 -6.69 20.99 -4.14
N ASN A 153 -6.24 21.13 -5.40
CA ASN A 153 -5.10 20.39 -5.95
C ASN A 153 -3.78 21.09 -5.62
N THR A 154 -3.36 21.07 -4.38
CA THR A 154 -2.12 21.72 -3.90
C THR A 154 -1.07 20.72 -3.43
N GLY A 155 -1.46 19.48 -3.20
CA GLY A 155 -0.57 18.47 -2.65
C GLY A 155 0.47 17.99 -3.67
N ARG A 156 1.66 17.71 -3.17
CA ARG A 156 2.74 17.03 -3.88
C ARG A 156 3.29 15.91 -3.01
N ILE A 157 3.69 14.82 -3.65
CA ILE A 157 4.35 13.69 -2.99
C ILE A 157 5.64 13.39 -3.76
N ARG A 158 6.73 13.25 -3.02
CA ARG A 158 8.01 12.74 -3.51
C ARG A 158 8.55 11.76 -2.51
N ASN A 159 8.50 10.51 -2.90
CA ASN A 159 8.96 9.42 -2.07
C ASN A 159 10.04 8.65 -2.81
N ALA A 160 11.09 8.30 -2.09
CA ALA A 160 12.14 7.41 -2.57
C ALA A 160 12.33 6.28 -1.57
N GLY A 161 12.58 5.08 -2.04
CA GLY A 161 12.76 3.97 -1.13
C GLY A 161 13.59 2.84 -1.70
N ALA A 162 13.96 1.96 -0.80
CA ALA A 162 14.67 0.74 -1.13
C ALA A 162 14.11 -0.43 -0.34
N GLU A 163 13.99 -1.57 -0.99
CA GLU A 163 13.53 -2.82 -0.40
C GLU A 163 14.56 -3.91 -0.66
N VAL A 164 14.85 -4.70 0.35
CA VAL A 164 15.73 -5.86 0.27
C VAL A 164 14.98 -7.06 0.82
N GLN A 165 15.05 -8.19 0.12
CA GLN A 165 14.46 -9.44 0.57
C GLN A 165 15.41 -10.59 0.34
N ALA A 166 15.37 -11.57 1.25
CA ALA A 166 16.10 -12.82 1.11
C ALA A 166 15.31 -13.98 1.72
N ALA A 167 15.39 -15.14 1.10
CA ALA A 167 14.85 -16.38 1.65
C ALA A 167 15.85 -17.51 1.43
N TYR A 168 16.04 -18.34 2.45
CA TYR A 168 16.97 -19.46 2.41
C TYR A 168 16.35 -20.75 2.96
N ARG A 169 16.41 -21.81 2.16
CA ARG A 169 15.96 -23.14 2.52
C ARG A 169 17.09 -23.95 3.12
N ILE A 170 17.03 -24.21 4.43
CA ILE A 170 18.04 -24.96 5.18
C ILE A 170 17.61 -26.42 5.25
N GLY A 171 18.23 -27.26 4.44
CA GLY A 171 17.83 -28.66 4.34
C GLY A 171 16.41 -28.86 3.82
N ALA A 172 15.72 -29.85 4.36
CA ALA A 172 14.35 -30.20 3.96
C ALA A 172 13.27 -29.62 4.87
N ALA A 173 13.65 -29.16 6.07
CA ALA A 173 12.68 -28.84 7.11
C ALA A 173 12.55 -27.34 7.40
N TRP A 174 13.56 -26.54 7.15
CA TRP A 174 13.58 -25.14 7.53
C TRP A 174 13.61 -24.22 6.32
N THR A 175 12.82 -23.15 6.38
CA THR A 175 12.94 -21.99 5.54
C THR A 175 13.04 -20.76 6.42
N VAL A 176 14.02 -19.90 6.17
CA VAL A 176 14.15 -18.60 6.82
C VAL A 176 14.01 -17.52 5.77
N ASP A 177 13.36 -16.43 6.14
CA ASP A 177 13.17 -15.28 5.26
C ASP A 177 13.32 -13.97 6.03
N ALA A 178 13.77 -12.95 5.33
CA ALA A 178 13.84 -11.61 5.86
C ALA A 178 13.56 -10.60 4.76
N ASN A 179 12.91 -9.50 5.12
CA ASN A 179 12.78 -8.34 4.26
C ASN A 179 12.93 -7.05 5.08
N TYR A 180 13.47 -6.07 4.41
CA TYR A 180 13.62 -4.73 4.95
C TYR A 180 13.20 -3.71 3.90
N SER A 181 12.41 -2.72 4.30
CA SER A 181 12.06 -1.57 3.48
C SER A 181 12.42 -0.27 4.18
N TYR A 182 12.96 0.65 3.41
CA TYR A 182 13.22 2.03 3.77
C TYR A 182 12.41 2.93 2.85
N LEU A 183 11.71 3.90 3.43
CA LEU A 183 10.92 4.89 2.71
C LEU A 183 11.30 6.29 3.20
N HIS A 184 11.90 7.07 2.30
CA HIS A 184 12.08 8.50 2.49
C HIS A 184 10.87 9.25 1.92
N MET A 185 10.24 10.09 2.72
CA MET A 185 9.07 10.89 2.35
C MET A 185 9.41 12.38 2.48
N GLU A 186 9.25 13.15 1.40
CA GLU A 186 9.37 14.62 1.45
C GLU A 186 8.24 15.22 2.31
N GLN A 187 7.07 14.63 2.26
CA GLN A 187 5.92 14.95 3.10
C GLN A 187 5.48 13.68 3.84
N PRO A 188 5.29 13.71 5.16
CA PRO A 188 4.81 12.57 5.91
C PRO A 188 3.48 12.04 5.39
N VAL A 189 3.38 10.72 5.28
CA VAL A 189 2.17 10.00 4.86
C VAL A 189 1.62 9.22 6.03
N LEU A 190 0.34 9.38 6.31
CA LEU A 190 -0.36 8.69 7.40
C LEU A 190 -0.26 7.17 7.23
N ALA A 191 0.02 6.47 8.33
CA ALA A 191 0.18 5.04 8.41
C ALA A 191 1.34 4.46 7.54
N ALA A 192 2.28 5.30 7.09
CA ALA A 192 3.46 4.90 6.36
C ALA A 192 4.70 4.96 7.27
N PRO A 193 5.41 3.83 7.50
CA PRO A 193 6.64 3.83 8.26
C PRO A 193 7.85 4.19 7.40
N GLU A 194 8.85 4.85 8.00
CA GLU A 194 10.15 5.06 7.36
C GLU A 194 10.97 3.76 7.27
N HIS A 195 10.87 2.92 8.29
CA HIS A 195 11.59 1.65 8.34
C HIS A 195 10.64 0.50 8.70
N LYS A 196 10.74 -0.58 7.96
CA LYS A 196 10.04 -1.83 8.27
C LYS A 196 10.97 -3.01 8.04
N LEU A 197 11.23 -3.80 9.07
CA LEU A 197 11.99 -5.04 9.00
C LEU A 197 11.08 -6.20 9.40
N TYR A 198 11.17 -7.28 8.66
CA TYR A 198 10.59 -8.57 9.02
C TYR A 198 11.65 -9.64 8.92
N ALA A 199 11.66 -10.57 9.89
CA ALA A 199 12.44 -11.80 9.83
C ALA A 199 11.58 -12.97 10.30
N GLY A 200 11.53 -14.03 9.52
CA GLY A 200 10.71 -15.19 9.76
C GLY A 200 11.45 -16.51 9.64
N ALA A 201 10.88 -17.54 10.25
CA ALA A 201 11.30 -18.92 10.10
C ALA A 201 10.10 -19.84 10.02
N LEU A 202 10.14 -20.77 9.09
CA LEU A 202 9.17 -21.86 8.92
C LEU A 202 9.90 -23.18 9.12
N PHE A 203 9.35 -24.02 10.01
CA PHE A 203 9.77 -25.39 10.20
C PHE A 203 8.63 -26.33 9.80
N THR A 204 8.91 -27.23 8.87
CA THR A 204 7.96 -28.26 8.43
C THR A 204 8.65 -29.60 8.46
N HIS A 205 8.27 -30.45 9.39
CA HIS A 205 8.81 -31.81 9.48
C HIS A 205 7.76 -32.80 10.05
N GLY A 206 7.53 -33.88 9.30
CA GLY A 206 6.60 -34.94 9.71
C GLY A 206 5.16 -34.43 9.86
N ARG A 207 4.70 -34.33 11.10
CA ARG A 207 3.34 -33.88 11.45
C ARG A 207 3.31 -32.42 11.95
N TRP A 208 4.45 -31.77 12.04
CA TRP A 208 4.59 -30.44 12.61
C TRP A 208 4.84 -29.39 11.53
N ASP A 209 4.08 -28.31 11.63
CA ASP A 209 4.33 -27.06 10.91
C ASP A 209 4.40 -25.93 11.96
N VAL A 210 5.56 -25.28 12.08
CA VAL A 210 5.77 -24.18 13.03
C VAL A 210 6.31 -22.98 12.28
N SER A 211 5.67 -21.84 12.44
CA SER A 211 6.14 -20.59 11.86
C SER A 211 6.26 -19.51 12.94
N THR A 212 7.32 -18.74 12.86
CA THR A 212 7.53 -17.58 13.74
C THR A 212 8.02 -16.40 12.91
N GLY A 213 7.72 -15.20 13.35
CA GLY A 213 8.18 -13.99 12.69
C GLY A 213 8.23 -12.81 13.63
N VAL A 214 9.27 -12.01 13.48
CA VAL A 214 9.45 -10.74 14.17
C VAL A 214 9.35 -9.62 13.17
N GLN A 215 8.54 -8.61 13.47
CA GLN A 215 8.40 -7.40 12.69
C GLN A 215 8.84 -6.21 13.54
N TYR A 216 9.74 -5.41 13.00
CA TYR A 216 10.12 -4.10 13.54
C TYR A 216 9.61 -3.01 12.62
N VAL A 217 8.96 -2.01 13.19
CA VAL A 217 8.46 -0.81 12.50
C VAL A 217 9.00 0.41 13.22
N ALA A 218 9.54 1.37 12.46
CA ALA A 218 10.00 2.63 13.01
C ALA A 218 9.65 3.81 12.11
N GLY A 219 9.46 4.96 12.74
CA GLY A 219 9.05 6.18 12.03
C GLY A 219 7.65 6.06 11.41
N LEU A 220 6.75 5.30 12.01
CA LEU A 220 5.37 5.21 11.54
C LEU A 220 4.60 6.47 11.90
N TYR A 221 4.16 7.23 10.93
CA TYR A 221 3.35 8.43 11.14
C TYR A 221 1.92 8.05 11.49
N THR A 222 1.55 8.21 12.78
CA THR A 222 0.20 7.89 13.28
C THR A 222 -0.76 9.07 13.20
N GLU A 223 -0.23 10.27 13.07
CA GLU A 223 -0.98 11.51 12.86
C GLU A 223 -0.19 12.42 11.93
N VAL A 224 -0.86 12.92 10.89
CA VAL A 224 -0.30 13.87 9.93
C VAL A 224 -1.21 15.09 9.91
N LYS A 225 -0.66 16.26 10.21
CA LYS A 225 -1.39 17.53 10.19
C LYS A 225 -1.16 18.26 8.88
N VAL A 226 -2.10 19.13 8.52
CA VAL A 226 -1.92 20.02 7.35
C VAL A 226 -0.68 20.88 7.57
N ALA A 227 0.13 21.07 6.52
CA ALA A 227 1.40 21.77 6.58
C ALA A 227 1.33 23.06 7.38
N GLY A 228 2.19 23.19 8.40
CA GLY A 228 2.29 24.35 9.29
C GLY A 228 1.44 24.30 10.56
N GLN A 229 0.68 23.23 10.82
CA GLN A 229 -0.16 23.09 12.03
C GLN A 229 0.24 21.88 12.86
N GLY A 230 1.11 22.08 13.85
CA GLY A 230 1.40 21.12 14.91
C GLY A 230 2.50 20.11 14.57
N GLU A 231 2.81 19.24 15.54
CA GLU A 231 3.84 18.20 15.43
C GLU A 231 3.27 16.93 14.81
N TYR A 232 4.10 16.21 14.04
CA TYR A 232 3.81 14.86 13.57
C TYR A 232 4.00 13.89 14.74
N ARG A 233 3.09 12.92 14.87
CA ARG A 233 3.25 11.85 15.84
C ARG A 233 3.74 10.60 15.14
N THR A 234 4.82 10.01 15.64
CA THR A 234 5.39 8.76 15.14
C THR A 234 5.38 7.68 16.20
N GLU A 235 5.33 6.42 15.75
CA GLU A 235 5.40 5.22 16.57
C GLU A 235 6.53 4.29 16.10
N ASN A 236 7.14 3.61 17.09
CA ASN A 236 8.10 2.53 16.85
C ASN A 236 7.69 1.33 17.69
N PHE A 237 7.67 0.14 17.08
CA PHE A 237 7.28 -1.07 17.80
C PHE A 237 7.90 -2.33 17.21
N VAL A 238 7.92 -3.40 18.02
CA VAL A 238 8.34 -4.74 17.64
C VAL A 238 7.18 -5.71 17.89
N LEU A 239 6.81 -6.48 16.90
CA LEU A 239 5.79 -7.53 17.03
C LEU A 239 6.43 -8.89 16.84
N TRP A 240 6.17 -9.80 17.75
CA TRP A 240 6.56 -11.20 17.63
C TRP A 240 5.30 -12.06 17.52
N ASN A 241 5.25 -12.89 16.47
CA ASN A 241 4.15 -13.81 16.20
C ASN A 241 4.68 -15.25 16.10
N LEU A 242 3.88 -16.20 16.55
CA LEU A 242 4.20 -17.62 16.50
C LEU A 242 2.93 -18.41 16.15
N ARG A 243 3.07 -19.40 15.29
CA ARG A 243 2.02 -20.38 15.00
C ARG A 243 2.64 -21.78 15.02
N ALA A 244 1.96 -22.72 15.69
CA ALA A 244 2.27 -24.13 15.62
C ALA A 244 1.03 -24.91 15.19
N SER A 245 1.20 -25.87 14.29
CA SER A 245 0.17 -26.79 13.83
C SER A 245 0.68 -28.21 13.89
N PHE A 246 -0.19 -29.12 14.35
CA PHE A 246 0.10 -30.53 14.46
C PHE A 246 -0.98 -31.35 13.73
N ARG A 247 -0.56 -32.19 12.79
CA ARG A 247 -1.43 -33.11 12.05
C ARG A 247 -1.65 -34.38 12.86
N ALA A 248 -2.73 -34.38 13.66
CA ALA A 248 -3.05 -35.51 14.55
C ALA A 248 -3.46 -36.77 13.76
N ALA A 249 -4.23 -36.60 12.66
CA ALA A 249 -4.64 -37.65 11.73
C ALA A 249 -4.61 -37.13 10.29
N LYS A 250 -4.83 -37.97 9.28
CA LYS A 250 -4.90 -37.53 7.87
C LYS A 250 -6.01 -36.50 7.63
N TRP A 251 -7.09 -36.60 8.39
CA TRP A 251 -8.28 -35.76 8.32
C TRP A 251 -8.35 -34.68 9.42
N LEU A 252 -7.39 -34.66 10.40
CA LEU A 252 -7.44 -33.78 11.58
C LEU A 252 -6.11 -33.07 11.81
N SER A 253 -6.14 -31.79 11.90
CA SER A 253 -5.03 -30.96 12.43
C SER A 253 -5.51 -29.97 13.48
N VAL A 254 -4.69 -29.76 14.49
CA VAL A 254 -4.89 -28.75 15.54
C VAL A 254 -3.83 -27.69 15.42
N TRP A 255 -4.17 -26.45 15.78
CA TRP A 255 -3.21 -25.35 15.71
C TRP A 255 -3.41 -24.37 16.87
N VAL A 256 -2.34 -23.69 17.21
CA VAL A 256 -2.31 -22.55 18.12
C VAL A 256 -1.55 -21.40 17.42
N ARG A 257 -2.00 -20.18 17.61
CA ARG A 257 -1.40 -18.96 17.10
C ARG A 257 -1.36 -17.91 18.19
N GLY A 258 -0.20 -17.31 18.39
CA GLY A 258 0.01 -16.14 19.23
C GLY A 258 0.42 -14.95 18.38
N GLU A 259 -0.21 -13.81 18.60
CA GLU A 259 0.12 -12.54 17.94
C GLU A 259 0.52 -11.51 18.98
N ASN A 260 1.46 -10.63 18.59
CA ASN A 260 2.02 -9.61 19.48
C ASN A 260 2.42 -10.18 20.84
N LEU A 261 3.18 -11.29 20.83
CA LEU A 261 3.57 -12.03 22.05
C LEU A 261 4.42 -11.19 23.03
N LEU A 262 5.02 -10.11 22.55
CA LEU A 262 5.70 -9.12 23.38
C LEU A 262 4.75 -8.15 24.09
N ALA A 263 3.44 -8.28 23.85
CA ALA A 263 2.39 -7.43 24.39
C ALA A 263 2.65 -5.92 24.19
N GLN A 264 3.27 -5.54 23.07
CA GLN A 264 3.55 -4.15 22.70
C GLN A 264 2.26 -3.35 22.65
N ARG A 265 2.31 -2.15 23.17
CA ARG A 265 1.27 -1.13 22.96
C ARG A 265 1.70 -0.27 21.79
N TYR A 266 0.87 -0.18 20.78
CA TYR A 266 1.15 0.62 19.60
C TYR A 266 -0.15 1.07 18.94
N GLU A 267 -0.05 2.10 18.12
CA GLU A 267 -1.13 2.64 17.31
C GLU A 267 -0.66 2.73 15.86
N ILE A 268 -1.55 2.47 14.90
CA ILE A 268 -1.32 2.76 13.48
C ILE A 268 -1.92 4.12 13.13
N LEU A 269 -3.04 4.44 13.76
CA LEU A 269 -3.70 5.74 13.72
C LEU A 269 -3.82 6.26 15.14
N ALA A 270 -3.48 7.51 15.37
CA ALA A 270 -3.54 8.13 16.69
C ALA A 270 -4.94 8.01 17.31
N GLY A 271 -5.00 7.56 18.57
CA GLY A 271 -6.26 7.33 19.30
C GLY A 271 -6.93 5.98 19.03
N PHE A 272 -6.34 5.12 18.19
CA PHE A 272 -6.84 3.77 17.90
C PHE A 272 -5.80 2.71 18.30
N PRO A 273 -5.74 2.31 19.59
CA PRO A 273 -4.77 1.34 20.06
C PRO A 273 -5.03 -0.03 19.46
N MET A 274 -3.96 -0.67 19.00
CA MET A 274 -3.99 -2.01 18.45
C MET A 274 -4.04 -3.08 19.56
N PRO A 275 -4.58 -4.29 19.28
CA PRO A 275 -4.61 -5.38 20.23
C PRO A 275 -3.22 -5.72 20.78
N ARG A 276 -3.15 -5.95 22.09
CA ARG A 276 -1.96 -6.51 22.75
C ARG A 276 -1.83 -7.99 22.43
N ALA A 277 -1.08 -8.73 23.23
CA ALA A 277 -0.92 -10.15 23.03
C ALA A 277 -2.27 -10.87 22.92
N THR A 278 -2.47 -11.60 21.83
CA THR A 278 -3.64 -12.43 21.57
C THR A 278 -3.22 -13.87 21.32
N VAL A 279 -4.02 -14.83 21.77
CA VAL A 279 -3.82 -16.23 21.52
C VAL A 279 -5.10 -16.83 20.96
N MET A 280 -4.97 -17.58 19.89
CA MET A 280 -6.06 -18.29 19.23
C MET A 280 -5.69 -19.77 19.07
N ALA A 281 -6.66 -20.65 19.14
CA ALA A 281 -6.48 -22.06 18.85
C ALA A 281 -7.65 -22.55 18.00
N GLY A 282 -7.41 -23.58 17.21
CA GLY A 282 -8.46 -24.13 16.36
C GLY A 282 -8.13 -25.53 15.84
N VAL A 283 -9.12 -26.08 15.16
CA VAL A 283 -9.10 -27.43 14.58
C VAL A 283 -9.50 -27.33 13.12
N ASN A 284 -8.77 -27.99 12.24
CA ASN A 284 -9.12 -28.16 10.83
C ASN A 284 -9.47 -29.63 10.56
N MET A 285 -10.63 -29.89 9.96
CA MET A 285 -11.08 -31.21 9.56
C MET A 285 -11.27 -31.23 8.04
N ASN A 286 -10.64 -32.22 7.38
CA ASN A 286 -10.74 -32.45 5.93
C ASN A 286 -11.35 -33.84 5.72
N PHE A 287 -12.55 -33.89 5.14
CA PHE A 287 -13.30 -35.12 4.87
C PHE A 287 -13.20 -35.49 3.40
#